data_661f9090d75ecadbe4f3f865dcb0d519
#
_entry.id   661f9090d75ecadbe4f3f865dcb0d519
#
_cell.length_a   1.000
_cell.length_b   1.000
_cell.length_c   1.000
_cell.angle_alpha   90.00
_cell.angle_beta   90.00
_cell.angle_gamma   90.00
#
_symmetry.space_group_name_H-M   'P 1'
#
loop_
_entity.id
_entity.type
_entity.pdbx_description
1 polymer ?
#
loop_
_entity_poly.entity_id
_entity_poly.type
_entity_poly.pdbx_seq_one_letter_code
_entity_poly.pdbx_strand_id
1 'polypeptide(L)'
;MRKNSNDPLSVTHIKDLATRLAELQPEVDKIIAAHELAMTNTGAAIEYWSRPTFCPTPPTHGDMIGWSEFSAYCVGYSRLGDRWQLAVRRCEVIDDGSDVRVINVVEVRPLREAPPEVKLVAIASMPIVLKGIASTLRELVDGLEGVRQTRA
;
A
#
# COMPACT_ATOMS: atom_id res chain seq x y z
N MET A 1 -24.03 15.46 38.12
CA MET A 1 -23.30 15.75 36.88
C MET A 1 -22.78 14.44 36.29
N ARG A 2 -23.39 13.94 35.25
CA ARG A 2 -22.83 12.79 34.52
C ARG A 2 -21.62 13.32 33.74
N LYS A 3 -20.40 12.92 34.13
CA LYS A 3 -19.21 13.11 33.30
C LYS A 3 -19.47 12.35 31.98
N ASN A 4 -19.61 13.08 30.89
CA ASN A 4 -19.55 12.49 29.56
C ASN A 4 -18.17 11.82 29.41
N SER A 5 -18.13 10.51 29.60
CA SER A 5 -16.91 9.70 29.46
C SER A 5 -16.44 9.57 28.01
N ASN A 6 -17.05 10.29 27.08
CA ASN A 6 -16.75 10.25 25.65
C ASN A 6 -16.23 11.59 25.10
N ASP A 7 -15.49 12.35 25.91
CA ASP A 7 -14.79 13.50 25.36
C ASP A 7 -13.60 13.01 24.52
N PRO A 8 -13.67 13.10 23.16
CA PRO A 8 -12.63 12.57 22.28
C PRO A 8 -11.29 13.31 22.42
N LEU A 9 -11.27 14.42 23.15
CA LEU A 9 -10.07 15.24 23.37
C LEU A 9 -9.42 14.98 24.72
N SER A 10 -9.94 14.05 25.53
CA SER A 10 -9.32 13.73 26.82
C SER A 10 -8.03 12.94 26.64
N VAL A 11 -6.98 13.31 27.39
CA VAL A 11 -5.69 12.58 27.41
C VAL A 11 -5.89 11.11 27.81
N THR A 12 -6.81 10.83 28.73
CA THR A 12 -7.16 9.46 29.15
C THR A 12 -7.70 8.65 27.97
N HIS A 13 -8.58 9.24 27.16
CA HIS A 13 -9.13 8.60 25.99
C HIS A 13 -8.06 8.30 24.93
N ILE A 14 -7.15 9.25 24.70
CA ILE A 14 -6.00 9.04 23.78
C ILE A 14 -5.12 7.90 24.28
N LYS A 15 -4.83 7.84 25.58
CA LYS A 15 -4.04 6.78 26.19
C LYS A 15 -4.69 5.40 26.02
N ASP A 16 -5.99 5.31 26.23
CA ASP A 16 -6.74 4.07 26.05
C ASP A 16 -6.71 3.59 24.60
N LEU A 17 -6.88 4.50 23.63
CA LEU A 17 -6.78 4.18 22.21
C LEU A 17 -5.38 3.74 21.82
N ALA A 18 -4.35 4.41 22.31
CA ALA A 18 -2.96 4.04 22.06
C ALA A 18 -2.64 2.63 22.61
N THR A 19 -3.14 2.30 23.79
CA THR A 19 -3.01 0.96 24.40
C THR A 19 -3.69 -0.10 23.51
N ARG A 20 -4.92 0.16 23.08
CA ARG A 20 -5.66 -0.75 22.19
C ARG A 20 -4.97 -0.93 20.86
N LEU A 21 -4.42 0.13 20.28
CA LEU A 21 -3.65 0.04 19.04
C LEU A 21 -2.43 -0.86 19.20
N ALA A 22 -1.68 -0.70 20.32
CA ALA A 22 -0.52 -1.54 20.61
C ALA A 22 -0.89 -3.02 20.79
N GLU A 23 -2.06 -3.32 21.38
CA GLU A 23 -2.57 -4.69 21.53
C GLU A 23 -3.00 -5.32 20.20
N LEU A 24 -3.53 -4.52 19.27
CA LEU A 24 -4.00 -4.98 17.97
C LEU A 24 -2.87 -5.09 16.94
N GLN A 25 -1.75 -4.41 17.13
CA GLN A 25 -0.63 -4.39 16.20
C GLN A 25 -0.10 -5.80 15.84
N PRO A 26 0.08 -6.74 16.81
CA PRO A 26 0.51 -8.09 16.49
C PRO A 26 -0.46 -8.86 15.58
N GLU A 27 -1.76 -8.59 15.68
CA GLU A 27 -2.77 -9.20 14.80
C GLU A 27 -2.63 -8.70 13.35
N VAL A 28 -2.40 -7.40 13.18
CA VAL A 28 -2.14 -6.80 11.88
C VAL A 28 -0.87 -7.40 11.26
N ASP A 29 0.19 -7.52 12.02
CA ASP A 29 1.45 -8.10 11.55
C ASP A 29 1.32 -9.58 11.17
N LYS A 30 0.49 -10.35 11.87
CA LYS A 30 0.17 -11.74 11.49
C LYS A 30 -0.57 -11.82 10.16
N ILE A 31 -1.51 -10.93 9.91
CA ILE A 31 -2.25 -10.87 8.64
C ILE A 31 -1.29 -10.56 7.48
N ILE A 32 -0.42 -9.59 7.65
CA ILE A 32 0.61 -9.24 6.65
C ILE A 32 1.52 -10.44 6.39
N ALA A 33 2.03 -11.07 7.44
CA ALA A 33 2.90 -12.24 7.33
C ALA A 33 2.23 -13.42 6.60
N ALA A 34 0.94 -13.64 6.85
CA ALA A 34 0.17 -14.69 6.17
C ALA A 34 0.05 -14.42 4.66
N HIS A 35 -0.22 -13.17 4.27
CA HIS A 35 -0.26 -12.79 2.85
C HIS A 35 1.12 -12.89 2.19
N GLU A 36 2.18 -12.46 2.85
CA GLU A 36 3.55 -12.62 2.36
C GLU A 36 3.93 -14.08 2.13
N LEU A 37 3.62 -14.93 3.10
CA LEU A 37 3.89 -16.36 3.00
C LEU A 37 3.11 -16.99 1.83
N ALA A 38 1.84 -16.65 1.68
CA ALA A 38 1.03 -17.13 0.57
C ALA A 38 1.61 -16.69 -0.78
N MET A 39 2.05 -15.44 -0.91
CA MET A 39 2.71 -14.94 -2.11
C MET A 39 4.04 -15.63 -2.37
N THR A 40 4.87 -15.82 -1.36
CA THR A 40 6.15 -16.52 -1.47
C THR A 40 5.94 -17.97 -1.96
N ASN A 41 4.91 -18.64 -1.45
CA ASN A 41 4.58 -20.01 -1.84
C ASN A 41 4.11 -20.13 -3.30
N THR A 42 3.62 -19.07 -3.91
CA THR A 42 3.28 -19.08 -5.35
C THR A 42 4.51 -19.13 -6.25
N GLY A 43 5.68 -18.75 -5.76
CA GLY A 43 6.89 -18.57 -6.56
C GLY A 43 6.84 -17.38 -7.52
N ALA A 44 5.85 -16.51 -7.40
CA ALA A 44 5.76 -15.32 -8.25
C ALA A 44 6.95 -14.39 -7.97
N ALA A 45 7.66 -14.04 -9.03
CA ALA A 45 8.82 -13.14 -9.01
C ALA A 45 8.55 -11.96 -9.96
N ILE A 46 7.51 -11.20 -9.65
CA ILE A 46 7.05 -10.08 -10.47
C ILE A 46 6.80 -8.87 -9.59
N GLU A 47 7.33 -7.75 -10.01
CA GLU A 47 7.08 -6.48 -9.35
C GLU A 47 5.70 -5.92 -9.74
N TYR A 48 4.96 -5.52 -8.73
CA TYR A 48 3.67 -4.86 -8.88
C TYR A 48 3.50 -3.76 -7.84
N TRP A 49 2.96 -2.63 -8.27
CA TRP A 49 2.59 -1.53 -7.40
C TRP A 49 1.15 -1.08 -7.69
N SER A 50 0.38 -0.92 -6.63
CA SER A 50 -0.94 -0.34 -6.72
C SER A 50 -0.87 1.15 -7.10
N ARG A 51 -2.00 1.70 -7.49
CA ARG A 51 -2.17 3.16 -7.52
C ARG A 51 -2.04 3.72 -6.10
N PRO A 52 -1.75 5.01 -5.93
CA PRO A 52 -1.74 5.65 -4.63
C PRO A 52 -3.05 5.43 -3.88
N THR A 53 -2.97 4.82 -2.69
CA THR A 53 -4.15 4.39 -1.92
C THR A 53 -4.32 5.13 -0.60
N PHE A 54 -3.28 5.81 -0.14
CA PHE A 54 -3.29 6.52 1.13
C PHE A 54 -2.48 7.81 1.02
N CYS A 55 -3.12 8.92 1.40
CA CYS A 55 -2.50 10.24 1.41
C CYS A 55 -2.37 10.74 2.86
N PRO A 56 -1.16 10.70 3.46
CA PRO A 56 -0.95 11.10 4.85
C PRO A 56 -0.93 12.62 5.06
N THR A 57 -0.72 13.37 3.97
CA THR A 57 -0.63 14.84 4.01
C THR A 57 -1.69 15.44 3.10
N PRO A 58 -2.29 16.59 3.48
CA PRO A 58 -3.21 17.29 2.61
C PRO A 58 -2.56 17.65 1.28
N PRO A 59 -3.30 17.58 0.16
CA PRO A 59 -2.81 18.04 -1.13
C PRO A 59 -2.43 19.52 -1.10
N THR A 60 -1.30 19.85 -1.72
CA THR A 60 -0.91 21.24 -1.99
C THR A 60 -1.26 21.58 -3.43
N HIS A 61 -1.89 22.74 -3.63
CA HIS A 61 -2.16 23.23 -4.97
C HIS A 61 -0.91 23.82 -5.59
N GLY A 62 -0.62 23.44 -6.82
CA GLY A 62 0.45 24.06 -7.60
C GLY A 62 0.04 25.44 -8.15
N ASP A 63 0.99 26.11 -8.79
CA ASP A 63 0.78 27.42 -9.39
C ASP A 63 -0.19 27.41 -10.58
N MET A 64 -0.50 26.22 -11.12
CA MET A 64 -1.44 26.02 -12.22
C MET A 64 -2.82 25.64 -11.68
N ILE A 65 -3.85 26.32 -12.19
CA ILE A 65 -5.24 26.01 -11.84
C ILE A 65 -5.59 24.59 -12.28
N GLY A 66 -6.10 23.78 -11.36
CA GLY A 66 -6.64 22.45 -11.63
C GLY A 66 -5.70 21.29 -11.39
N TRP A 67 -4.51 21.51 -10.80
CA TRP A 67 -3.66 20.41 -10.36
C TRP A 67 -3.25 20.53 -8.89
N SER A 68 -3.02 19.40 -8.26
CA SER A 68 -2.54 19.31 -6.89
C SER A 68 -1.39 18.32 -6.78
N GLU A 69 -0.46 18.61 -5.87
CA GLU A 69 0.70 17.79 -5.56
C GLU A 69 0.60 17.32 -4.11
N PHE A 70 0.87 16.04 -3.88
CA PHE A 70 0.79 15.46 -2.55
C PHE A 70 1.68 14.22 -2.42
N SER A 71 1.98 13.85 -1.18
CA SER A 71 2.62 12.57 -0.86
C SER A 71 1.56 11.49 -0.67
N ALA A 72 1.79 10.32 -1.24
CA ALA A 72 0.91 9.18 -1.10
C ALA A 72 1.70 7.87 -0.98
N TYR A 73 1.04 6.84 -0.46
CA TYR A 73 1.58 5.50 -0.40
C TYR A 73 0.98 4.61 -1.48
N CYS A 74 1.84 3.80 -2.09
CA CYS A 74 1.43 2.69 -2.94
C CYS A 74 1.81 1.39 -2.25
N VAL A 75 0.95 0.39 -2.35
CA VAL A 75 1.19 -0.94 -1.82
C VAL A 75 1.52 -1.87 -2.97
N GLY A 76 2.48 -2.75 -2.77
CA GLY A 76 2.89 -3.63 -3.83
C GLY A 76 3.62 -4.88 -3.36
N TYR A 77 4.14 -5.59 -4.33
CA TYR A 77 4.99 -6.75 -4.15
C TYR A 77 6.27 -6.50 -4.93
N SER A 78 7.40 -6.54 -4.26
CA SER A 78 8.69 -6.15 -4.84
C SER A 78 9.84 -6.93 -4.23
N ARG A 79 10.94 -6.98 -4.96
CA ARG A 79 12.18 -7.52 -4.45
C ARG A 79 12.93 -6.45 -3.66
N LEU A 80 13.03 -6.64 -2.35
CA LEU A 80 13.82 -5.80 -1.46
C LEU A 80 15.00 -6.62 -0.92
N GLY A 81 16.21 -6.20 -1.29
CA GLY A 81 17.39 -7.00 -1.06
C GLY A 81 17.37 -8.30 -1.87
N ASP A 82 17.42 -9.43 -1.20
CA ASP A 82 17.40 -10.77 -1.79
C ASP A 82 16.03 -11.47 -1.74
N ARG A 83 15.01 -10.79 -1.21
CA ARG A 83 13.67 -11.36 -0.97
C ARG A 83 12.57 -10.63 -1.72
N TRP A 84 11.64 -11.41 -2.25
CA TRP A 84 10.33 -10.93 -2.68
C TRP A 84 9.41 -10.79 -1.47
N GLN A 85 8.78 -9.63 -1.31
CA GLN A 85 7.93 -9.36 -0.15
C GLN A 85 6.90 -8.27 -0.45
N LEU A 86 5.87 -8.23 0.38
CA LEU A 86 4.94 -7.13 0.39
C LEU A 86 5.67 -5.86 0.83
N ALA A 87 5.46 -4.80 0.09
CA ALA A 87 6.17 -3.55 0.27
C ALA A 87 5.23 -2.36 0.17
N VAL A 88 5.69 -1.26 0.70
CA VAL A 88 5.04 0.04 0.56
C VAL A 88 6.07 1.04 0.05
N ARG A 89 5.67 1.89 -0.87
CA ARG A 89 6.48 3.02 -1.32
C ARG A 89 5.76 4.34 -1.06
N ARG A 90 6.49 5.30 -0.55
CA ARG A 90 6.03 6.67 -0.45
C ARG A 90 6.42 7.42 -1.71
N CYS A 91 5.45 8.05 -2.32
CA CYS A 91 5.60 8.71 -3.61
C CYS A 91 5.16 10.17 -3.54
N GLU A 92 5.79 10.99 -4.34
CA GLU A 92 5.25 12.29 -4.74
C GLU A 92 4.34 12.07 -5.94
N VAL A 93 3.14 12.62 -5.87
CA VAL A 93 2.06 12.39 -6.81
C VAL A 93 1.49 13.70 -7.30
N ILE A 94 1.18 13.77 -8.59
CA ILE A 94 0.42 14.88 -9.20
C ILE A 94 -0.95 14.35 -9.63
N ASP A 95 -1.98 15.10 -9.25
CA ASP A 95 -3.34 14.97 -9.77
C ASP A 95 -3.66 16.21 -10.60
N ASP A 96 -3.84 16.06 -11.91
CA ASP A 96 -4.18 17.14 -12.84
C ASP A 96 -5.69 17.22 -13.15
N GLY A 97 -6.49 16.47 -12.39
CA GLY A 97 -7.95 16.39 -12.55
C GLY A 97 -8.39 15.33 -13.59
N SER A 98 -7.51 14.85 -14.44
CA SER A 98 -7.78 13.79 -15.42
C SER A 98 -7.06 12.49 -15.07
N ASP A 99 -5.89 12.56 -14.44
CA ASP A 99 -5.09 11.41 -14.07
C ASP A 99 -4.25 11.69 -12.81
N VAL A 100 -3.97 10.63 -12.06
CA VAL A 100 -3.11 10.66 -10.89
C VAL A 100 -1.81 9.94 -11.24
N ARG A 101 -0.70 10.65 -11.22
CA ARG A 101 0.61 10.13 -11.65
C ARG A 101 1.64 10.22 -10.54
N VAL A 102 2.40 9.15 -10.37
CA VAL A 102 3.60 9.15 -9.54
C VAL A 102 4.72 9.85 -10.31
N ILE A 103 5.27 10.90 -9.73
CA ILE A 103 6.38 11.67 -10.31
C ILE A 103 7.73 11.34 -9.68
N ASN A 104 7.73 10.88 -8.44
CA ASN A 104 8.94 10.49 -7.73
C ASN A 104 8.64 9.46 -6.65
N VAL A 105 9.53 8.48 -6.50
CA VAL A 105 9.51 7.53 -5.39
C VAL A 105 10.52 8.00 -4.35
N VAL A 106 10.05 8.37 -3.17
CA VAL A 106 10.87 8.91 -2.09
C VAL A 106 11.49 7.80 -1.26
N GLU A 107 10.72 6.75 -0.98
CA GLU A 107 11.12 5.68 -0.08
C GLU A 107 10.38 4.39 -0.43
N VAL A 108 11.08 3.27 -0.32
CA VAL A 108 10.51 1.91 -0.41
C VAL A 108 10.93 1.14 0.84
N ARG A 109 9.98 0.48 1.49
CA ARG A 109 10.25 -0.37 2.66
C ARG A 109 9.33 -1.59 2.70
N PRO A 110 9.69 -2.63 3.46
CA PRO A 110 8.77 -3.73 3.73
C PRO A 110 7.47 -3.23 4.35
N LEU A 111 6.34 -3.81 3.95
CA LEU A 111 5.04 -3.44 4.50
C LEU A 111 4.97 -3.63 6.02
N ARG A 112 5.61 -4.66 6.55
CA ARG A 112 5.69 -4.93 8.00
C ARG A 112 6.34 -3.81 8.80
N GLU A 113 7.15 -2.96 8.17
CA GLU A 113 7.84 -1.81 8.80
C GLU A 113 7.08 -0.50 8.59
N ALA A 114 5.95 -0.53 7.90
CA ALA A 114 5.14 0.66 7.64
C ALA A 114 4.42 1.15 8.91
N PRO A 115 4.03 2.43 8.97
CA PRO A 115 3.17 2.93 10.04
C PRO A 115 1.85 2.15 10.13
N PRO A 116 1.23 2.05 11.34
CA PRO A 116 0.00 1.29 11.54
C PRO A 116 -1.14 1.65 10.60
N GLU A 117 -1.35 2.93 10.34
CA GLU A 117 -2.39 3.43 9.44
C GLU A 117 -2.16 2.97 7.99
N VAL A 118 -0.91 2.91 7.56
CA VAL A 118 -0.56 2.41 6.21
C VAL A 118 -0.78 0.91 6.12
N LYS A 119 -0.43 0.15 7.16
CA LYS A 119 -0.70 -1.29 7.24
C LYS A 119 -2.18 -1.62 7.13
N LEU A 120 -3.03 -0.86 7.83
CA LEU A 120 -4.49 -1.06 7.79
C LEU A 120 -5.05 -0.81 6.39
N VAL A 121 -4.65 0.28 5.74
CA VAL A 121 -5.06 0.56 4.36
C VAL A 121 -4.54 -0.50 3.40
N ALA A 122 -3.31 -0.96 3.58
CA ALA A 122 -2.72 -2.02 2.77
C ALA A 122 -3.49 -3.34 2.88
N ILE A 123 -3.88 -3.75 4.09
CA ILE A 123 -4.69 -4.95 4.31
C ILE A 123 -6.06 -4.82 3.62
N ALA A 124 -6.72 -3.67 3.75
CA ALA A 124 -7.99 -3.41 3.09
C ALA A 124 -7.86 -3.43 1.55
N SER A 125 -6.71 -3.04 1.02
CA SER A 125 -6.41 -3.00 -0.41
C SER A 125 -5.88 -4.33 -0.96
N MET A 126 -5.62 -5.31 -0.11
CA MET A 126 -4.96 -6.56 -0.51
C MET A 126 -5.68 -7.32 -1.64
N PRO A 127 -7.03 -7.42 -1.66
CA PRO A 127 -7.72 -8.04 -2.78
C PRO A 127 -7.43 -7.37 -4.13
N ILE A 128 -7.31 -6.06 -4.15
CA ILE A 128 -6.99 -5.27 -5.36
C ILE A 128 -5.53 -5.52 -5.77
N VAL A 129 -4.60 -5.54 -4.82
CA VAL A 129 -3.18 -5.82 -5.05
C VAL A 129 -2.99 -7.22 -5.64
N LEU A 130 -3.61 -8.24 -5.04
CA LEU A 130 -3.53 -9.61 -5.53
C LEU A 130 -4.13 -9.76 -6.93
N LYS A 131 -5.24 -9.10 -7.19
CA LYS A 131 -5.87 -9.06 -8.53
C LYS A 131 -4.94 -8.41 -9.56
N GLY A 132 -4.28 -7.32 -9.19
CA GLY A 132 -3.31 -6.64 -10.04
C GLY A 132 -2.10 -7.51 -10.38
N ILE A 133 -1.55 -8.21 -9.40
CA ILE A 133 -0.46 -9.17 -9.61
C ILE A 133 -0.91 -10.30 -10.56
N ALA A 134 -2.07 -10.87 -10.33
CA ALA A 134 -2.61 -11.93 -11.19
C ALA A 134 -2.83 -11.46 -12.62
N SER A 135 -3.35 -10.25 -12.81
CA SER A 135 -3.54 -9.64 -14.13
C SER A 135 -2.21 -9.44 -14.87
N THR A 136 -1.22 -8.92 -14.18
CA THR A 136 0.13 -8.71 -14.73
C THR A 136 0.79 -10.03 -15.13
N LEU A 137 0.68 -11.06 -14.29
CA LEU A 137 1.19 -12.40 -14.61
C LEU A 137 0.49 -12.98 -15.84
N ARG A 138 -0.82 -12.82 -15.96
CA ARG A 138 -1.59 -13.29 -17.13
C ARG A 138 -1.13 -12.62 -18.41
N GLU A 139 -0.96 -11.30 -18.41
CA GLU A 139 -0.45 -10.56 -19.56
C GLU A 139 0.93 -11.05 -20.01
N LEU A 140 1.81 -11.36 -19.07
CA LEU A 140 3.13 -11.91 -19.36
C LEU A 140 3.04 -13.33 -19.95
N VAL A 141 2.21 -14.18 -19.38
CA VAL A 141 1.99 -15.55 -19.88
C VAL A 141 1.44 -15.50 -21.32
N ASP A 142 0.40 -14.71 -21.54
CA ASP A 142 -0.23 -14.56 -22.87
C ASP A 142 0.78 -14.02 -23.90
N GLY A 143 1.61 -13.05 -23.50
CA GLY A 143 2.66 -12.50 -24.35
C GLY A 143 3.73 -13.53 -24.72
N LEU A 144 4.19 -14.32 -23.75
CA LEU A 144 5.20 -15.37 -23.97
C LEU A 144 4.65 -16.53 -24.81
N GLU A 145 3.41 -16.92 -24.58
CA GLU A 145 2.74 -17.94 -25.39
C GLU A 145 2.57 -17.49 -26.84
N GLY A 146 2.23 -16.22 -27.06
CA GLY A 146 2.19 -15.61 -28.38
C GLY A 146 3.54 -15.69 -29.11
N VAL A 147 4.64 -15.37 -28.42
CA VAL A 147 6.01 -15.51 -28.96
C VAL A 147 6.36 -16.96 -29.30
N ARG A 148 5.96 -17.89 -28.43
CA ARG A 148 6.17 -19.33 -28.68
C ARG A 148 5.45 -19.81 -29.93
N GLN A 149 4.22 -19.37 -30.17
CA GLN A 149 3.44 -19.74 -31.35
C GLN A 149 4.04 -19.19 -32.65
N THR A 150 4.65 -18.01 -32.62
CA THR A 150 5.28 -17.40 -33.81
C THR A 150 6.61 -18.06 -34.20
N ARG A 151 7.22 -18.85 -33.31
CA ARG A 151 8.46 -19.60 -33.55
C ARG A 151 8.23 -21.07 -34.02
N ALA A 152 7.01 -21.49 -34.00
CA ALA A 152 6.65 -22.84 -34.41
C ALA A 152 6.57 -22.96 -35.95
#